data_8fa61c45330d70026984258dab5a1cf3
#
_entry.id   8fa61c45330d70026984258dab5a1cf3
#
_cell.length_a   1.000
_cell.length_b   1.000
_cell.length_c   1.000
_cell.angle_alpha   90.00
_cell.angle_beta   90.00
_cell.angle_gamma   90.00
#
_symmetry.space_group_name_H-M   'P 1'
#
loop_
_entity.id
_entity.type
_entity.pdbx_description
1 polymer ?
#
loop_
_entity_poly.entity_id
_entity_poly.type
_entity_poly.pdbx_seq_one_letter_code
_entity_poly.pdbx_strand_id
1 'polypeptide(L)'
;MNTRPKVVIIGGGFGGLWAAKALANKPVDVTLIDRKNHHTFQPLLYQVATAVLSPGEIASPIRRILHRYKNIEVILGEAATFDRERHKVRLEDGTEISYDYLIVSAGARHSYFGHDDWEAAAPGLKTLEDAIEMRRRILLAFELAERETYITGTTRNLNFVVVGGGPTGVELAGAVADIARQAMAKDFKAIDTKKARVMLFEGSDRILGTYPKDLSESGKQQLESLGVEVRLNSFVSDIKSGQIKVGDEWIKCDVVLWATGVAASHLGKELGVETDKSGRVFVNPDLTIKGDKNIFVIGDMASLKQDNGEPVPGLAPAAMQEGDTTAANILNDINNRPRKDFEYVDKGTMATIGRRRAIADIRGWKFSGLIAWFMWLGLHIILLIGFRNRFYVLFEWFWAYLTRERSARLITGDAEELREAVKFMEGESAAHVLDEMSAKRKIAAKVSR
;
A
#
# COMPACT_ATOMS: atom_id res chain seq x y z
N MET A 1 -34.93 -29.28 0.50
CA MET A 1 -34.03 -28.60 -0.44
C MET A 1 -32.70 -28.50 0.27
N ASN A 2 -31.66 -29.14 -0.28
CA ASN A 2 -30.33 -29.05 0.34
C ASN A 2 -29.81 -27.62 0.09
N THR A 3 -29.91 -26.73 1.07
CA THR A 3 -29.41 -25.36 0.97
C THR A 3 -27.89 -25.43 0.98
N ARG A 4 -27.24 -24.78 -0.01
CA ARG A 4 -25.78 -24.71 -0.08
C ARG A 4 -25.25 -23.94 1.14
N PRO A 5 -24.12 -24.35 1.75
CA PRO A 5 -23.50 -23.58 2.82
C PRO A 5 -23.15 -22.16 2.35
N LYS A 6 -23.40 -21.19 3.21
CA LYS A 6 -23.11 -19.78 2.99
C LYS A 6 -21.71 -19.44 3.50
N VAL A 7 -20.86 -18.96 2.61
CA VAL A 7 -19.52 -18.48 2.96
C VAL A 7 -19.48 -16.96 2.81
N VAL A 8 -19.28 -16.25 3.90
CA VAL A 8 -19.08 -14.80 3.88
C VAL A 8 -17.60 -14.48 3.94
N ILE A 9 -17.11 -13.62 3.05
CA ILE A 9 -15.72 -13.18 2.97
C ILE A 9 -15.68 -11.68 3.18
N ILE A 10 -14.94 -11.21 4.20
CA ILE A 10 -14.72 -9.80 4.48
C ILE A 10 -13.35 -9.39 3.93
N GLY A 11 -13.38 -8.49 2.94
CA GLY A 11 -12.18 -7.96 2.27
C GLY A 11 -11.88 -8.65 0.94
N GLY A 12 -11.82 -7.85 -0.15
CA GLY A 12 -11.47 -8.26 -1.51
C GLY A 12 -9.99 -8.04 -1.85
N GLY A 13 -9.12 -8.08 -0.84
CA GLY A 13 -7.66 -8.06 -0.97
C GLY A 13 -7.11 -9.36 -1.55
N PHE A 14 -5.80 -9.61 -1.38
CA PHE A 14 -5.17 -10.84 -1.92
C PHE A 14 -5.79 -12.10 -1.31
N GLY A 15 -5.92 -12.18 0.02
CA GLY A 15 -6.46 -13.39 0.67
C GLY A 15 -7.92 -13.66 0.30
N GLY A 16 -8.80 -12.69 0.50
CA GLY A 16 -10.24 -12.88 0.26
C GLY A 16 -10.61 -13.11 -1.20
N LEU A 17 -9.94 -12.42 -2.12
CA LEU A 17 -10.17 -12.62 -3.55
C LEU A 17 -9.71 -14.01 -4.02
N TRP A 18 -8.58 -14.52 -3.48
CA TRP A 18 -8.10 -15.87 -3.76
C TRP A 18 -9.01 -16.92 -3.17
N ALA A 19 -9.45 -16.76 -1.91
CA ALA A 19 -10.44 -17.63 -1.30
C ALA A 19 -11.75 -17.68 -2.13
N ALA A 20 -12.27 -16.52 -2.55
CA ALA A 20 -13.45 -16.44 -3.40
C ALA A 20 -13.27 -17.19 -4.73
N LYS A 21 -12.12 -17.02 -5.39
CA LYS A 21 -11.81 -17.74 -6.64
C LYS A 21 -11.67 -19.25 -6.45
N ALA A 22 -11.07 -19.69 -5.34
CA ALA A 22 -10.94 -21.12 -5.03
C ALA A 22 -12.29 -21.79 -4.73
N LEU A 23 -13.25 -21.01 -4.18
CA LEU A 23 -14.64 -21.44 -3.96
C LEU A 23 -15.54 -21.29 -5.20
N ALA A 24 -15.03 -20.71 -6.29
CA ALA A 24 -15.80 -20.49 -7.52
C ALA A 24 -16.27 -21.82 -8.12
N ASN A 25 -17.56 -21.86 -8.52
CA ASN A 25 -18.22 -23.05 -9.08
C ASN A 25 -18.25 -24.27 -8.13
N LYS A 26 -18.02 -24.08 -6.83
CA LYS A 26 -18.14 -25.12 -5.80
C LYS A 26 -19.57 -25.13 -5.22
N PRO A 27 -19.98 -26.18 -4.49
CA PRO A 27 -21.33 -26.31 -3.94
C PRO A 27 -21.55 -25.46 -2.68
N VAL A 28 -21.18 -24.20 -2.74
CA VAL A 28 -21.32 -23.16 -1.71
C VAL A 28 -21.86 -21.88 -2.33
N ASP A 29 -22.53 -21.04 -1.54
CA ASP A 29 -22.92 -19.69 -1.93
C ASP A 29 -21.98 -18.71 -1.22
N VAL A 30 -21.22 -17.93 -2.00
CA VAL A 30 -20.19 -17.02 -1.50
C VAL A 30 -20.68 -15.59 -1.57
N THR A 31 -20.57 -14.85 -0.46
CA THR A 31 -20.79 -13.40 -0.42
C THR A 31 -19.49 -12.71 -0.03
N LEU A 32 -18.87 -12.00 -0.99
CA LEU A 32 -17.69 -11.17 -0.72
C LEU A 32 -18.12 -9.74 -0.44
N ILE A 33 -17.72 -9.22 0.73
CA ILE A 33 -18.03 -7.88 1.20
C ILE A 33 -16.74 -7.07 1.25
N ASP A 34 -16.70 -5.92 0.59
CA ASP A 34 -15.58 -4.99 0.70
C ASP A 34 -16.11 -3.56 0.75
N ARG A 35 -15.44 -2.70 1.53
CA ARG A 35 -15.75 -1.25 1.62
C ARG A 35 -15.40 -0.50 0.34
N LYS A 36 -14.56 -1.10 -0.53
CA LYS A 36 -14.19 -0.58 -1.84
C LYS A 36 -14.71 -1.50 -2.94
N ASN A 37 -15.02 -0.93 -4.09
CA ASN A 37 -15.50 -1.70 -5.23
C ASN A 37 -14.39 -2.39 -6.04
N HIS A 38 -13.12 -2.24 -5.62
CA HIS A 38 -11.97 -2.67 -6.40
C HIS A 38 -10.90 -3.38 -5.57
N HIS A 39 -10.25 -4.34 -6.21
CA HIS A 39 -8.99 -4.93 -5.75
C HIS A 39 -7.82 -4.09 -6.24
N THR A 40 -6.89 -3.76 -5.35
CA THR A 40 -5.68 -2.99 -5.65
C THR A 40 -4.46 -3.90 -5.65
N PHE A 41 -3.66 -3.85 -6.71
CA PHE A 41 -2.38 -4.54 -6.78
C PHE A 41 -1.30 -3.72 -6.04
N GLN A 42 -1.27 -3.86 -4.72
CA GLN A 42 -0.44 -3.06 -3.80
C GLN A 42 1.06 -3.00 -4.15
N PRO A 43 1.71 -4.05 -4.70
CA PRO A 43 3.12 -3.96 -5.06
C PRO A 43 3.48 -2.84 -6.05
N LEU A 44 2.51 -2.32 -6.82
CA LEU A 44 2.73 -1.20 -7.74
C LEU A 44 2.18 0.14 -7.22
N LEU A 45 1.74 0.20 -5.96
CA LEU A 45 1.10 1.38 -5.39
C LEU A 45 2.04 2.59 -5.32
N TYR A 46 3.33 2.36 -5.01
CA TYR A 46 4.36 3.40 -5.02
C TYR A 46 4.51 4.06 -6.41
N GLN A 47 4.23 3.34 -7.50
CA GLN A 47 4.28 3.91 -8.85
C GLN A 47 3.11 4.85 -9.13
N VAL A 48 1.96 4.63 -8.49
CA VAL A 48 0.86 5.61 -8.50
C VAL A 48 1.25 6.83 -7.69
N ALA A 49 1.82 6.64 -6.49
CA ALA A 49 2.30 7.73 -5.63
C ALA A 49 3.37 8.61 -6.30
N THR A 50 4.13 8.05 -7.23
CA THR A 50 5.22 8.75 -7.93
C THR A 50 4.91 9.04 -9.41
N ALA A 51 3.63 9.05 -9.80
CA ALA A 51 3.14 9.45 -11.11
C ALA A 51 3.68 8.61 -12.31
N VAL A 52 4.11 7.37 -12.08
CA VAL A 52 4.47 6.43 -13.15
C VAL A 52 3.23 5.79 -13.74
N LEU A 53 2.29 5.37 -12.86
CA LEU A 53 1.06 4.69 -13.22
C LEU A 53 -0.17 5.47 -12.77
N SER A 54 -1.27 5.27 -13.49
CA SER A 54 -2.59 5.76 -13.08
C SER A 54 -3.27 4.75 -12.14
N PRO A 55 -4.15 5.20 -11.22
CA PRO A 55 -4.85 4.30 -10.28
C PRO A 55 -5.57 3.13 -10.97
N GLY A 56 -6.22 3.39 -12.12
CA GLY A 56 -6.98 2.37 -12.86
C GLY A 56 -6.13 1.28 -13.52
N GLU A 57 -4.80 1.44 -13.56
CA GLU A 57 -3.89 0.45 -14.15
C GLU A 57 -3.50 -0.66 -13.16
N ILE A 58 -3.57 -0.35 -11.86
CA ILE A 58 -3.27 -1.31 -10.79
C ILE A 58 -4.50 -1.75 -9.99
N ALA A 59 -5.66 -1.17 -10.27
CA ALA A 59 -6.93 -1.51 -9.63
C ALA A 59 -7.91 -2.14 -10.61
N SER A 60 -8.69 -3.10 -10.14
CA SER A 60 -9.70 -3.77 -10.93
C SER A 60 -10.99 -3.94 -10.13
N PRO A 61 -12.17 -3.57 -10.68
CA PRO A 61 -13.44 -3.77 -9.98
C PRO A 61 -13.65 -5.24 -9.59
N ILE A 62 -13.92 -5.50 -8.31
CA ILE A 62 -14.08 -6.87 -7.77
C ILE A 62 -15.22 -7.60 -8.51
N ARG A 63 -16.34 -6.93 -8.77
CA ARG A 63 -17.44 -7.52 -9.55
C ARG A 63 -16.99 -8.00 -10.92
N ARG A 64 -16.16 -7.21 -11.62
CA ARG A 64 -15.63 -7.58 -12.94
C ARG A 64 -14.73 -8.81 -12.88
N ILE A 65 -13.98 -8.97 -11.79
CA ILE A 65 -13.11 -10.13 -11.58
C ILE A 65 -13.94 -11.40 -11.37
N LEU A 66 -15.06 -11.28 -10.62
CA LEU A 66 -15.84 -12.41 -10.12
C LEU A 66 -17.14 -12.68 -10.90
N HIS A 67 -17.62 -11.77 -11.78
CA HIS A 67 -18.92 -11.82 -12.45
C HIS A 67 -19.26 -13.12 -13.18
N ARG A 68 -18.24 -13.84 -13.64
CA ARG A 68 -18.42 -15.11 -14.37
C ARG A 68 -18.79 -16.30 -13.45
N TYR A 69 -18.68 -16.16 -12.14
CA TYR A 69 -18.93 -17.21 -11.17
C TYR A 69 -20.33 -17.04 -10.55
N LYS A 70 -21.25 -17.95 -10.91
CA LYS A 70 -22.67 -17.85 -10.56
C LYS A 70 -22.96 -18.00 -9.06
N ASN A 71 -22.05 -18.62 -8.33
CA ASN A 71 -22.17 -18.86 -6.89
C ASN A 71 -21.46 -17.78 -6.04
N ILE A 72 -21.04 -16.66 -6.64
CA ILE A 72 -20.35 -15.58 -5.93
C ILE A 72 -21.10 -14.28 -6.13
N GLU A 73 -21.55 -13.71 -5.02
CA GLU A 73 -22.09 -12.35 -4.94
C GLU A 73 -21.05 -11.40 -4.34
N VAL A 74 -21.08 -10.14 -4.76
CA VAL A 74 -20.20 -9.09 -4.24
C VAL A 74 -21.07 -7.98 -3.67
N ILE A 75 -20.82 -7.59 -2.43
CA ILE A 75 -21.50 -6.49 -1.75
C ILE A 75 -20.49 -5.38 -1.44
N LEU A 76 -20.82 -4.14 -1.81
CA LEU A 76 -20.13 -2.97 -1.33
C LEU A 76 -20.66 -2.65 0.07
N GLY A 77 -19.80 -2.73 1.08
CA GLY A 77 -20.19 -2.48 2.47
C GLY A 77 -18.99 -2.63 3.39
N GLU A 78 -19.05 -2.00 4.55
CA GLU A 78 -18.02 -2.05 5.57
C GLU A 78 -18.52 -2.89 6.74
N ALA A 79 -17.79 -3.96 7.08
CA ALA A 79 -18.10 -4.79 8.23
C ALA A 79 -17.76 -4.01 9.52
N ALA A 80 -18.67 -4.01 10.47
CA ALA A 80 -18.54 -3.34 11.76
C ALA A 80 -18.28 -4.33 12.89
N THR A 81 -19.17 -5.32 13.07
CA THR A 81 -19.11 -6.26 14.20
C THR A 81 -19.51 -7.67 13.79
N PHE A 82 -19.24 -8.64 14.65
CA PHE A 82 -19.51 -10.06 14.45
C PHE A 82 -20.35 -10.63 15.60
N ASP A 83 -21.55 -11.13 15.30
CA ASP A 83 -22.34 -11.95 16.23
C ASP A 83 -22.00 -13.44 15.97
N ARG A 84 -21.03 -13.95 16.75
CA ARG A 84 -20.52 -15.32 16.59
C ARG A 84 -21.54 -16.38 16.99
N GLU A 85 -22.40 -16.09 17.98
CA GLU A 85 -23.42 -17.03 18.46
C GLU A 85 -24.55 -17.23 17.43
N ARG A 86 -24.92 -16.13 16.75
CA ARG A 86 -25.96 -16.16 15.73
C ARG A 86 -25.41 -16.33 14.30
N HIS A 87 -24.10 -16.45 14.14
CA HIS A 87 -23.40 -16.54 12.85
C HIS A 87 -23.81 -15.40 11.90
N LYS A 88 -23.64 -14.15 12.37
CA LYS A 88 -23.96 -12.96 11.59
C LYS A 88 -22.80 -11.96 11.55
N VAL A 89 -22.62 -11.34 10.40
CA VAL A 89 -21.81 -10.13 10.24
C VAL A 89 -22.75 -8.95 10.17
N ARG A 90 -22.48 -7.90 10.95
CA ARG A 90 -23.19 -6.63 10.89
C ARG A 90 -22.32 -5.60 10.19
N LEU A 91 -22.91 -4.91 9.21
CA LEU A 91 -22.28 -3.81 8.48
C LEU A 91 -22.50 -2.47 9.21
N GLU A 92 -21.75 -1.44 8.84
CA GLU A 92 -21.86 -0.08 9.40
C GLU A 92 -23.26 0.54 9.21
N ASP A 93 -23.98 0.20 8.15
CA ASP A 93 -25.35 0.64 7.89
C ASP A 93 -26.41 -0.15 8.67
N GLY A 94 -26.00 -1.09 9.54
CA GLY A 94 -26.86 -1.95 10.33
C GLY A 94 -27.35 -3.21 9.62
N THR A 95 -27.02 -3.42 8.34
CA THR A 95 -27.36 -4.65 7.60
C THR A 95 -26.72 -5.87 8.24
N GLU A 96 -27.48 -6.94 8.43
CA GLU A 96 -26.98 -8.21 8.96
C GLU A 96 -26.93 -9.28 7.87
N ILE A 97 -25.80 -9.99 7.77
CA ILE A 97 -25.57 -11.06 6.79
C ILE A 97 -25.21 -12.33 7.55
N SER A 98 -26.00 -13.39 7.35
CA SER A 98 -25.78 -14.69 8.00
C SER A 98 -24.77 -15.54 7.23
N TYR A 99 -23.99 -16.35 7.94
CA TYR A 99 -23.00 -17.25 7.37
C TYR A 99 -23.02 -18.63 8.04
N ASP A 100 -22.61 -19.65 7.31
CA ASP A 100 -22.20 -20.94 7.85
C ASP A 100 -20.68 -20.96 8.08
N TYR A 101 -19.91 -20.26 7.19
CA TYR A 101 -18.48 -20.02 7.31
C TYR A 101 -18.16 -18.54 7.09
N LEU A 102 -17.23 -18.01 7.87
CA LEU A 102 -16.76 -16.63 7.76
C LEU A 102 -15.24 -16.60 7.50
N ILE A 103 -14.82 -15.83 6.51
CA ILE A 103 -13.40 -15.54 6.23
C ILE A 103 -13.18 -14.05 6.45
N VAL A 104 -12.33 -13.69 7.41
CA VAL A 104 -11.96 -12.29 7.70
C VAL A 104 -10.58 -12.01 7.13
N SER A 105 -10.51 -11.18 6.09
CA SER A 105 -9.30 -10.84 5.32
C SER A 105 -9.21 -9.33 5.04
N ALA A 106 -9.56 -8.51 6.02
CA ALA A 106 -9.64 -7.05 5.90
C ALA A 106 -8.27 -6.34 5.85
N GLY A 107 -7.17 -7.10 5.87
CA GLY A 107 -5.82 -6.61 5.68
C GLY A 107 -5.29 -5.76 6.85
N ALA A 108 -4.36 -4.85 6.55
CA ALA A 108 -3.71 -3.98 7.51
C ALA A 108 -3.89 -2.50 7.14
N ARG A 109 -3.68 -1.62 8.13
CA ARG A 109 -3.63 -0.17 8.03
C ARG A 109 -2.23 0.34 8.42
N HIS A 110 -1.99 1.63 8.23
CA HIS A 110 -0.80 2.26 8.76
C HIS A 110 -0.77 2.20 10.28
N SER A 111 0.42 2.14 10.83
CA SER A 111 0.67 2.33 12.25
C SER A 111 1.68 3.45 12.43
N TYR A 112 1.29 4.44 13.21
CA TYR A 112 2.18 5.53 13.62
C TYR A 112 2.71 5.31 15.04
N PHE A 113 2.66 4.05 15.53
CA PHE A 113 3.18 3.64 16.86
C PHE A 113 2.61 4.46 18.03
N GLY A 114 1.33 4.86 17.94
CA GLY A 114 0.63 5.66 18.93
C GLY A 114 0.60 7.17 18.66
N HIS A 115 1.18 7.60 17.54
CA HIS A 115 1.21 9.00 17.09
C HIS A 115 0.31 9.18 15.86
N ASP A 116 -0.99 8.86 15.99
CA ASP A 116 -1.94 8.92 14.86
C ASP A 116 -2.11 10.37 14.32
N ASP A 117 -1.74 11.38 15.10
CA ASP A 117 -1.66 12.78 14.69
C ASP A 117 -0.62 13.05 13.59
N TRP A 118 0.37 12.17 13.40
CA TRP A 118 1.37 12.31 12.34
C TRP A 118 0.82 11.98 10.94
N GLU A 119 -0.30 11.26 10.84
CA GLU A 119 -0.88 10.86 9.56
C GLU A 119 -1.11 12.04 8.62
N ALA A 120 -1.63 13.15 9.18
CA ALA A 120 -1.88 14.37 8.43
C ALA A 120 -0.61 15.01 7.85
N ALA A 121 0.53 14.94 8.56
CA ALA A 121 1.81 15.50 8.12
C ALA A 121 2.63 14.50 7.27
N ALA A 122 2.50 13.21 7.52
CA ALA A 122 3.28 12.14 6.90
C ALA A 122 2.36 11.00 6.42
N PRO A 123 1.71 11.14 5.25
CA PRO A 123 0.81 10.10 4.74
C PRO A 123 1.54 8.78 4.52
N GLY A 124 0.86 7.68 4.86
CA GLY A 124 1.32 6.33 4.58
C GLY A 124 0.91 5.83 3.18
N LEU A 125 1.24 4.57 2.82
CA LEU A 125 0.98 4.00 1.49
C LEU A 125 0.36 2.59 1.58
N LYS A 126 -0.96 2.50 1.66
CA LYS A 126 -1.72 1.24 1.70
C LYS A 126 -2.90 1.22 0.72
N THR A 127 -3.44 2.36 0.35
CA THR A 127 -4.62 2.50 -0.49
C THR A 127 -4.34 3.36 -1.73
N LEU A 128 -5.25 3.36 -2.71
CA LEU A 128 -5.13 4.25 -3.88
C LEU A 128 -5.23 5.72 -3.47
N GLU A 129 -6.07 6.03 -2.49
CA GLU A 129 -6.25 7.36 -1.95
C GLU A 129 -4.95 7.87 -1.33
N ASP A 130 -4.27 7.04 -0.55
CA ASP A 130 -2.95 7.36 0.01
C ASP A 130 -1.92 7.66 -1.09
N ALA A 131 -1.90 6.84 -2.13
CA ALA A 131 -0.99 7.02 -3.26
C ALA A 131 -1.28 8.31 -4.03
N ILE A 132 -2.55 8.68 -4.21
CA ILE A 132 -2.97 9.93 -4.84
C ILE A 132 -2.58 11.12 -3.95
N GLU A 133 -2.75 11.03 -2.64
CA GLU A 133 -2.34 12.07 -1.70
C GLU A 133 -0.82 12.27 -1.69
N MET A 134 -0.04 11.19 -1.62
CA MET A 134 1.41 11.27 -1.74
C MET A 134 1.83 11.92 -3.06
N ARG A 135 1.22 11.51 -4.20
CA ARG A 135 1.48 12.12 -5.51
C ARG A 135 1.18 13.60 -5.51
N ARG A 136 0.04 13.99 -4.93
CA ARG A 136 -0.38 15.39 -4.80
C ARG A 136 0.69 16.20 -4.09
N ARG A 137 1.16 15.76 -2.92
CA ARG A 137 2.19 16.45 -2.12
C ARG A 137 3.53 16.54 -2.85
N ILE A 138 3.98 15.44 -3.45
CA ILE A 138 5.25 15.43 -4.20
C ILE A 138 5.19 16.45 -5.34
N LEU A 139 4.12 16.48 -6.13
CA LEU A 139 3.99 17.41 -7.25
C LEU A 139 3.81 18.86 -6.79
N LEU A 140 2.98 19.10 -5.76
CA LEU A 140 2.76 20.43 -5.20
C LEU A 140 4.07 21.03 -4.65
N ALA A 141 4.95 20.24 -4.05
CA ALA A 141 6.23 20.74 -3.56
C ALA A 141 7.05 21.39 -4.68
N PHE A 142 7.08 20.79 -5.86
CA PHE A 142 7.77 21.37 -7.02
C PHE A 142 7.09 22.65 -7.50
N GLU A 143 5.75 22.67 -7.63
CA GLU A 143 5.00 23.84 -8.06
C GLU A 143 5.16 25.03 -7.10
N LEU A 144 5.12 24.77 -5.80
CA LEU A 144 5.30 25.81 -4.78
C LEU A 144 6.72 26.37 -4.80
N ALA A 145 7.74 25.51 -4.94
CA ALA A 145 9.12 25.96 -5.03
C ALA A 145 9.40 26.78 -6.29
N GLU A 146 8.86 26.36 -7.45
CA GLU A 146 8.95 27.12 -8.70
C GLU A 146 8.32 28.51 -8.54
N ARG A 147 7.10 28.54 -8.01
CA ARG A 147 6.37 29.79 -7.77
C ARG A 147 7.12 30.72 -6.83
N GLU A 148 7.59 30.21 -5.69
CA GLU A 148 8.33 31.01 -4.72
C GLU A 148 9.61 31.57 -5.31
N THR A 149 10.40 30.72 -5.97
CA THR A 149 11.65 31.12 -6.64
C THR A 149 11.37 32.19 -7.72
N TYR A 150 10.33 32.02 -8.54
CA TYR A 150 9.96 32.99 -9.57
C TYR A 150 9.57 34.35 -8.98
N ILE A 151 8.84 34.36 -7.85
CA ILE A 151 8.33 35.61 -7.22
C ILE A 151 9.45 36.31 -6.44
N THR A 152 10.27 35.56 -5.70
CA THR A 152 11.25 36.16 -4.76
C THR A 152 12.64 36.30 -5.36
N GLY A 153 12.93 35.61 -6.45
CA GLY A 153 14.29 35.49 -7.00
C GLY A 153 15.24 34.64 -6.16
N THR A 154 14.76 34.05 -5.07
CA THR A 154 15.56 33.22 -4.17
C THR A 154 15.29 31.75 -4.43
N THR A 155 16.30 30.99 -4.81
CA THR A 155 16.14 29.54 -5.09
C THR A 155 15.80 28.77 -3.81
N ARG A 156 14.67 28.07 -3.85
CA ARG A 156 14.27 27.10 -2.82
C ARG A 156 14.70 25.69 -3.23
N ASN A 157 15.48 25.04 -2.38
CA ASN A 157 15.83 23.63 -2.56
C ASN A 157 14.83 22.75 -1.80
N LEU A 158 14.32 21.72 -2.46
CA LEU A 158 13.34 20.80 -1.92
C LEU A 158 14.00 19.67 -1.12
N ASN A 159 13.38 19.32 0.00
CA ASN A 159 13.77 18.22 0.87
C ASN A 159 12.62 17.22 0.99
N PHE A 160 12.79 16.04 0.44
CA PHE A 160 11.86 14.91 0.57
C PHE A 160 12.38 13.94 1.62
N VAL A 161 11.53 13.54 2.54
CA VAL A 161 11.85 12.57 3.59
C VAL A 161 11.00 11.32 3.40
N VAL A 162 11.64 10.17 3.45
CA VAL A 162 10.99 8.86 3.53
C VAL A 162 11.37 8.23 4.86
N VAL A 163 10.38 7.84 5.66
CA VAL A 163 10.56 7.20 6.97
C VAL A 163 10.31 5.71 6.84
N GLY A 164 11.34 4.91 7.08
CA GLY A 164 11.33 3.46 7.00
C GLY A 164 12.13 2.90 5.81
N GLY A 165 13.09 2.03 6.09
CA GLY A 165 14.00 1.41 5.12
C GLY A 165 13.56 0.01 4.66
N GLY A 166 12.28 -0.35 4.85
CA GLY A 166 11.69 -1.56 4.26
C GLY A 166 11.51 -1.44 2.73
N PRO A 167 10.99 -2.50 2.06
CA PRO A 167 10.81 -2.48 0.60
C PRO A 167 10.03 -1.26 0.09
N THR A 168 8.90 -0.93 0.70
CA THR A 168 8.08 0.23 0.31
C THR A 168 8.83 1.56 0.40
N GLY A 169 9.61 1.76 1.48
CA GLY A 169 10.38 3.00 1.65
C GLY A 169 11.52 3.12 0.65
N VAL A 170 12.21 2.03 0.37
CA VAL A 170 13.29 1.98 -0.65
C VAL A 170 12.72 2.26 -2.04
N GLU A 171 11.58 1.65 -2.40
CA GLU A 171 10.89 1.87 -3.67
C GLU A 171 10.41 3.33 -3.82
N LEU A 172 9.82 3.90 -2.75
CA LEU A 172 9.42 5.31 -2.73
C LEU A 172 10.61 6.25 -2.86
N ALA A 173 11.66 6.07 -2.06
CA ALA A 173 12.83 6.94 -2.08
C ALA A 173 13.52 6.93 -3.45
N GLY A 174 13.71 5.76 -4.04
CA GLY A 174 14.26 5.63 -5.39
C GLY A 174 13.38 6.27 -6.46
N ALA A 175 12.06 6.10 -6.37
CA ALA A 175 11.12 6.68 -7.32
C ALA A 175 10.99 8.21 -7.17
N VAL A 176 11.06 8.77 -5.95
CA VAL A 176 11.10 10.22 -5.71
C VAL A 176 12.40 10.83 -6.25
N ALA A 177 13.53 10.15 -6.04
CA ALA A 177 14.81 10.60 -6.62
C ALA A 177 14.78 10.60 -8.16
N ASP A 178 14.16 9.61 -8.78
CA ASP A 178 14.01 9.53 -10.23
C ASP A 178 13.06 10.62 -10.77
N ILE A 179 11.92 10.90 -10.10
CA ILE A 179 11.01 11.96 -10.52
C ILE A 179 11.70 13.34 -10.46
N ALA A 180 12.41 13.65 -9.37
CA ALA A 180 13.09 14.91 -9.18
C ALA A 180 14.20 15.12 -10.22
N ARG A 181 15.02 14.10 -10.49
CA ARG A 181 16.20 14.23 -11.33
C ARG A 181 15.97 14.05 -12.82
N GLN A 182 14.88 13.37 -13.19
CA GLN A 182 14.64 13.02 -14.60
C GLN A 182 13.32 13.55 -15.12
N ALA A 183 12.20 13.19 -14.46
CA ALA A 183 10.87 13.48 -15.00
C ALA A 183 10.52 14.98 -14.91
N MET A 184 10.89 15.64 -13.82
CA MET A 184 10.56 17.05 -13.58
C MET A 184 11.62 18.01 -14.11
N ALA A 185 12.83 17.54 -14.43
CA ALA A 185 13.97 18.40 -14.80
C ALA A 185 13.75 19.25 -16.06
N LYS A 186 12.78 18.92 -16.90
CA LYS A 186 12.46 19.65 -18.13
C LYS A 186 11.26 20.60 -17.99
N ASP A 187 10.44 20.42 -16.96
CA ASP A 187 9.17 21.10 -16.81
C ASP A 187 9.32 22.44 -16.08
N PHE A 188 10.27 22.54 -15.16
CA PHE A 188 10.51 23.69 -14.30
C PHE A 188 11.66 24.56 -14.80
N LYS A 189 11.53 25.89 -14.66
CA LYS A 189 12.47 26.87 -15.20
C LYS A 189 13.16 27.72 -14.13
N ALA A 190 12.46 28.02 -13.03
CA ALA A 190 13.01 28.83 -11.96
C ALA A 190 13.81 27.99 -10.95
N ILE A 191 13.44 26.74 -10.76
CA ILE A 191 14.19 25.81 -9.88
C ILE A 191 14.96 24.76 -10.66
N ASP A 192 16.08 24.32 -10.09
CA ASP A 192 16.77 23.13 -10.55
C ASP A 192 16.31 21.91 -9.70
N THR A 193 15.36 21.17 -10.24
CA THR A 193 14.77 20.02 -9.55
C THR A 193 15.77 18.92 -9.19
N LYS A 194 16.93 18.87 -9.89
CA LYS A 194 18.02 17.91 -9.60
C LYS A 194 18.70 18.18 -8.26
N LYS A 195 18.59 19.41 -7.73
CA LYS A 195 19.11 19.79 -6.40
C LYS A 195 18.19 19.35 -5.26
N ALA A 196 17.03 18.80 -5.54
CA ALA A 196 16.16 18.22 -4.52
C ALA A 196 16.89 17.11 -3.77
N ARG A 197 16.87 17.19 -2.44
CA ARG A 197 17.42 16.18 -1.55
C ARG A 197 16.35 15.16 -1.25
N VAL A 198 16.69 13.90 -1.35
CA VAL A 198 15.83 12.79 -0.94
C VAL A 198 16.54 12.04 0.17
N MET A 199 15.96 12.01 1.35
CA MET A 199 16.52 11.40 2.55
C MET A 199 15.65 10.23 2.99
N LEU A 200 16.26 9.07 3.21
CA LEU A 200 15.60 7.90 3.78
C LEU A 200 16.13 7.66 5.19
N PHE A 201 15.21 7.67 6.17
CA PHE A 201 15.53 7.44 7.57
C PHE A 201 15.12 6.02 7.98
N GLU A 202 16.05 5.27 8.53
CA GLU A 202 15.85 3.91 9.04
C GLU A 202 16.39 3.81 10.48
N GLY A 203 15.54 3.32 11.39
CA GLY A 203 15.89 3.17 12.81
C GLY A 203 16.91 2.06 13.08
N SER A 204 17.00 1.05 12.19
CA SER A 204 17.93 -0.07 12.30
C SER A 204 19.27 0.22 11.61
N ASP A 205 20.21 -0.73 11.77
CA ASP A 205 21.57 -0.66 11.21
C ASP A 205 21.64 -0.88 9.69
N ARG A 206 20.50 -1.24 9.06
CA ARG A 206 20.44 -1.51 7.61
C ARG A 206 19.03 -1.32 7.05
N ILE A 207 18.94 -0.96 5.77
CA ILE A 207 17.68 -1.02 5.00
C ILE A 207 17.40 -2.46 4.59
N LEU A 208 16.15 -2.75 4.17
CA LEU A 208 15.74 -4.07 3.68
C LEU A 208 16.13 -5.19 4.66
N GLY A 209 15.86 -4.97 5.95
CA GLY A 209 16.29 -5.83 7.06
C GLY A 209 15.86 -7.31 6.94
N THR A 210 14.80 -7.61 6.19
CA THR A 210 14.32 -8.96 5.91
C THR A 210 15.11 -9.68 4.81
N TYR A 211 15.97 -8.96 4.08
CA TYR A 211 16.85 -9.55 3.04
C TYR A 211 18.21 -9.96 3.62
N PRO A 212 18.94 -10.88 2.97
CA PRO A 212 20.33 -11.17 3.29
C PRO A 212 21.20 -9.89 3.32
N LYS A 213 22.20 -9.85 4.22
CA LYS A 213 23.02 -8.64 4.44
C LYS A 213 23.70 -8.12 3.17
N ASP A 214 24.18 -9.00 2.32
CA ASP A 214 24.81 -8.66 1.04
C ASP A 214 23.83 -8.01 0.05
N LEU A 215 22.57 -8.47 0.01
CA LEU A 215 21.53 -7.83 -0.80
C LEU A 215 21.07 -6.50 -0.19
N SER A 216 20.96 -6.42 1.14
CA SER A 216 20.69 -5.16 1.84
C SER A 216 21.73 -4.10 1.52
N GLU A 217 23.02 -4.45 1.61
CA GLU A 217 24.14 -3.54 1.28
C GLU A 217 24.12 -3.17 -0.21
N SER A 218 23.90 -4.12 -1.12
CA SER A 218 23.74 -3.84 -2.55
C SER A 218 22.57 -2.89 -2.81
N GLY A 219 21.45 -3.08 -2.10
CA GLY A 219 20.29 -2.20 -2.17
C GLY A 219 20.60 -0.78 -1.74
N LYS A 220 21.33 -0.61 -0.64
CA LYS A 220 21.79 0.69 -0.13
C LYS A 220 22.67 1.41 -1.15
N GLN A 221 23.70 0.73 -1.66
CA GLN A 221 24.61 1.29 -2.67
C GLN A 221 23.86 1.72 -3.95
N GLN A 222 22.92 0.91 -4.42
CA GLN A 222 22.09 1.25 -5.55
C GLN A 222 21.23 2.50 -5.28
N LEU A 223 20.65 2.62 -4.08
CA LEU A 223 19.82 3.76 -3.70
C LEU A 223 20.65 5.05 -3.56
N GLU A 224 21.81 4.96 -2.92
CA GLU A 224 22.77 6.07 -2.82
C GLU A 224 23.29 6.51 -4.20
N SER A 225 23.48 5.58 -5.13
CA SER A 225 23.88 5.91 -6.52
C SER A 225 22.80 6.67 -7.30
N LEU A 226 21.54 6.65 -6.83
CA LEU A 226 20.46 7.53 -7.30
C LEU A 226 20.50 8.90 -6.64
N GLY A 227 21.41 9.11 -5.67
CA GLY A 227 21.57 10.33 -4.89
C GLY A 227 20.59 10.44 -3.73
N VAL A 228 20.06 9.33 -3.23
CA VAL A 228 19.30 9.28 -1.97
C VAL A 228 20.28 9.26 -0.81
N GLU A 229 20.04 10.10 0.18
CA GLU A 229 20.80 10.10 1.43
C GLU A 229 20.19 9.04 2.37
N VAL A 230 20.87 7.91 2.56
CA VAL A 230 20.40 6.85 3.46
C VAL A 230 20.97 7.09 4.86
N ARG A 231 20.11 7.31 5.83
CA ARG A 231 20.44 7.54 7.24
C ARG A 231 19.98 6.35 8.08
N LEU A 232 20.93 5.51 8.46
CA LEU A 232 20.73 4.34 9.32
C LEU A 232 20.88 4.74 10.78
N ASN A 233 20.35 3.88 11.69
CA ASN A 233 20.34 4.14 13.14
C ASN A 233 19.72 5.51 13.48
N SER A 234 18.76 5.94 12.66
CA SER A 234 18.17 7.28 12.68
C SER A 234 16.66 7.18 12.88
N PHE A 235 16.25 7.12 14.14
CA PHE A 235 14.85 7.03 14.52
C PHE A 235 14.18 8.41 14.46
N VAL A 236 13.10 8.52 13.71
CA VAL A 236 12.24 9.72 13.70
C VAL A 236 11.36 9.68 14.94
N SER A 237 11.57 10.63 15.86
CA SER A 237 10.91 10.67 17.16
C SER A 237 9.74 11.64 17.23
N ASP A 238 9.61 12.56 16.28
CA ASP A 238 8.48 13.49 16.17
C ASP A 238 8.33 13.99 14.72
N ILE A 239 7.09 14.31 14.32
CA ILE A 239 6.76 14.86 13.00
C ILE A 239 5.82 16.03 13.18
N LYS A 240 6.17 17.16 12.58
CA LYS A 240 5.33 18.36 12.50
C LYS A 240 5.26 18.83 11.06
N SER A 241 4.35 19.75 10.79
CA SER A 241 4.29 20.42 9.50
C SER A 241 5.67 20.95 9.09
N GLY A 242 6.17 20.52 7.93
CA GLY A 242 7.42 20.99 7.35
C GLY A 242 8.71 20.55 8.06
N GLN A 243 8.65 19.63 9.02
CA GLN A 243 9.87 19.17 9.72
C GLN A 243 9.70 17.83 10.44
N ILE A 244 10.81 17.10 10.56
CA ILE A 244 10.91 15.88 11.36
C ILE A 244 11.95 16.05 12.47
N LYS A 245 11.81 15.32 13.57
CA LYS A 245 12.81 15.26 14.64
C LYS A 245 13.57 13.95 14.61
N VAL A 246 14.89 14.02 14.59
CA VAL A 246 15.80 12.86 14.64
C VAL A 246 16.85 13.14 15.73
N GLY A 247 16.86 12.33 16.78
CA GLY A 247 17.63 12.67 17.98
C GLY A 247 17.18 14.01 18.55
N ASP A 248 18.12 14.96 18.69
CA ASP A 248 17.83 16.32 19.19
C ASP A 248 17.65 17.34 18.06
N GLU A 249 17.82 16.95 16.79
CA GLU A 249 17.78 17.85 15.64
C GLU A 249 16.39 17.87 14.99
N TRP A 250 15.91 19.09 14.67
CA TRP A 250 14.77 19.29 13.78
C TRP A 250 15.26 19.52 12.35
N ILE A 251 14.88 18.63 11.43
CA ILE A 251 15.24 18.67 10.02
C ILE A 251 14.06 19.21 9.22
N LYS A 252 14.24 20.33 8.55
CA LYS A 252 13.23 20.92 7.66
C LYS A 252 13.05 20.04 6.41
N CYS A 253 11.80 19.81 6.02
CA CYS A 253 11.44 19.04 4.84
C CYS A 253 10.13 19.56 4.25
N ASP A 254 9.99 19.40 2.93
CA ASP A 254 8.80 19.82 2.20
C ASP A 254 7.75 18.73 2.15
N VAL A 255 8.16 17.47 2.11
CA VAL A 255 7.27 16.31 2.09
C VAL A 255 7.84 15.21 2.98
N VAL A 256 7.00 14.64 3.83
CA VAL A 256 7.30 13.42 4.60
C VAL A 256 6.41 12.30 4.09
N LEU A 257 7.00 11.15 3.76
CA LEU A 257 6.34 9.93 3.30
C LEU A 257 6.57 8.81 4.32
N TRP A 258 5.47 8.31 4.89
CA TRP A 258 5.53 7.28 5.90
C TRP A 258 5.50 5.89 5.28
N ALA A 259 6.58 5.14 5.41
CA ALA A 259 6.75 3.80 4.83
C ALA A 259 7.12 2.73 5.88
N THR A 260 6.80 3.00 7.15
CA THR A 260 7.07 2.07 8.26
C THR A 260 5.80 1.85 9.08
N GLY A 261 5.77 0.73 9.82
CA GLY A 261 4.66 0.40 10.71
C GLY A 261 3.38 -0.01 9.97
N VAL A 262 2.92 -1.22 10.28
CA VAL A 262 1.60 -1.73 9.87
C VAL A 262 0.90 -2.31 11.08
N ALA A 263 -0.41 -2.08 11.18
CA ALA A 263 -1.28 -2.70 12.17
C ALA A 263 -2.42 -3.41 11.46
N ALA A 264 -2.84 -4.55 11.97
CA ALA A 264 -4.00 -5.26 11.44
C ALA A 264 -5.27 -4.40 11.53
N SER A 265 -6.25 -4.70 10.69
CA SER A 265 -7.58 -4.08 10.78
C SER A 265 -8.16 -4.23 12.19
N HIS A 266 -8.89 -3.20 12.65
CA HIS A 266 -9.58 -3.22 13.94
C HIS A 266 -10.58 -4.38 14.09
N LEU A 267 -11.05 -4.95 12.97
CA LEU A 267 -11.96 -6.09 12.95
C LEU A 267 -11.40 -7.32 13.68
N GLY A 268 -10.10 -7.43 13.86
CA GLY A 268 -9.50 -8.46 14.72
C GLY A 268 -9.95 -8.37 16.18
N LYS A 269 -10.11 -7.15 16.70
CA LYS A 269 -10.64 -6.90 18.06
C LYS A 269 -12.13 -7.17 18.15
N GLU A 270 -12.90 -6.84 17.11
CA GLU A 270 -14.34 -7.06 17.02
C GLU A 270 -14.72 -8.56 17.01
N LEU A 271 -13.78 -9.44 16.66
CA LEU A 271 -13.98 -10.89 16.81
C LEU A 271 -13.97 -11.36 18.28
N GLY A 272 -13.52 -10.52 19.22
CA GLY A 272 -13.46 -10.87 20.64
C GLY A 272 -12.47 -11.99 20.95
N VAL A 273 -11.37 -12.08 20.20
CA VAL A 273 -10.30 -13.07 20.38
C VAL A 273 -8.95 -12.41 20.64
N GLU A 274 -8.01 -13.19 21.12
CA GLU A 274 -6.65 -12.73 21.44
C GLU A 274 -5.91 -12.24 20.18
N THR A 275 -5.23 -11.10 20.30
CA THR A 275 -4.43 -10.50 19.23
C THR A 275 -3.00 -10.23 19.71
N ASP A 276 -2.07 -10.16 18.76
CA ASP A 276 -0.71 -9.70 19.03
C ASP A 276 -0.64 -8.16 19.18
N LYS A 277 0.57 -7.65 19.46
CA LYS A 277 0.80 -6.20 19.63
C LYS A 277 0.45 -5.35 18.39
N SER A 278 0.47 -5.96 17.20
CA SER A 278 0.09 -5.31 15.94
C SER A 278 -1.40 -5.46 15.63
N GLY A 279 -2.19 -6.09 16.51
CA GLY A 279 -3.62 -6.34 16.34
C GLY A 279 -3.95 -7.56 15.47
N ARG A 280 -2.96 -8.40 15.11
CA ARG A 280 -3.19 -9.64 14.36
C ARG A 280 -3.77 -10.71 15.26
N VAL A 281 -4.78 -11.40 14.76
CA VAL A 281 -5.48 -12.49 15.46
C VAL A 281 -4.60 -13.74 15.49
N PHE A 282 -4.38 -14.32 16.66
CA PHE A 282 -3.77 -15.63 16.76
C PHE A 282 -4.70 -16.69 16.20
N VAL A 283 -4.25 -17.37 15.15
CA VAL A 283 -5.02 -18.43 14.49
C VAL A 283 -4.46 -19.82 14.78
N ASN A 284 -5.31 -20.83 14.65
CA ASN A 284 -4.92 -22.23 14.66
C ASN A 284 -4.14 -22.56 13.36
N PRO A 285 -3.43 -23.72 13.31
CA PRO A 285 -2.73 -24.14 12.08
C PRO A 285 -3.62 -24.26 10.85
N ASP A 286 -4.91 -24.56 11.02
CA ASP A 286 -5.90 -24.62 9.93
C ASP A 286 -6.50 -23.24 9.55
N LEU A 287 -5.95 -22.14 10.11
CA LEU A 287 -6.35 -20.74 9.95
C LEU A 287 -7.67 -20.34 10.63
N THR A 288 -8.23 -21.20 11.47
CA THR A 288 -9.41 -20.84 12.26
C THR A 288 -9.05 -20.05 13.52
N ILE A 289 -10.00 -19.32 14.07
CA ILE A 289 -9.81 -18.68 15.38
C ILE A 289 -10.01 -19.67 16.52
N LYS A 290 -9.41 -19.38 17.68
CA LYS A 290 -9.58 -20.18 18.87
C LYS A 290 -11.04 -20.16 19.35
N GLY A 291 -11.60 -21.34 19.56
CA GLY A 291 -12.97 -21.52 20.08
C GLY A 291 -14.09 -21.40 19.04
N ASP A 292 -13.75 -21.21 17.76
CA ASP A 292 -14.72 -21.23 16.67
C ASP A 292 -14.08 -21.76 15.37
N LYS A 293 -14.55 -22.93 14.93
CA LYS A 293 -14.01 -23.59 13.73
C LYS A 293 -14.67 -23.15 12.42
N ASN A 294 -15.64 -22.28 12.47
CA ASN A 294 -16.34 -21.77 11.28
C ASN A 294 -15.83 -20.37 10.88
N ILE A 295 -14.97 -19.74 11.69
CA ILE A 295 -14.39 -18.43 11.42
C ILE A 295 -12.91 -18.58 11.13
N PHE A 296 -12.49 -18.14 9.95
CA PHE A 296 -11.10 -18.10 9.49
C PHE A 296 -10.61 -16.66 9.46
N VAL A 297 -9.35 -16.44 9.82
CA VAL A 297 -8.68 -15.15 9.66
C VAL A 297 -7.42 -15.36 8.85
N ILE A 298 -7.23 -14.54 7.79
CA ILE A 298 -6.16 -14.70 6.81
C ILE A 298 -5.54 -13.36 6.40
N GLY A 299 -4.37 -13.44 5.76
CA GLY A 299 -3.59 -12.29 5.30
C GLY A 299 -2.98 -11.50 6.45
N ASP A 300 -2.82 -10.20 6.24
CA ASP A 300 -2.18 -9.30 7.21
C ASP A 300 -2.89 -9.25 8.59
N MET A 301 -4.07 -9.86 8.71
CA MET A 301 -4.80 -9.96 9.97
C MET A 301 -4.44 -11.20 10.79
N ALA A 302 -3.86 -12.22 10.18
CA ALA A 302 -3.52 -13.48 10.84
C ALA A 302 -2.13 -13.42 11.49
N SER A 303 -2.01 -14.01 12.67
CA SER A 303 -0.75 -14.29 13.34
C SER A 303 -0.59 -15.80 13.49
N LEU A 304 0.20 -16.39 12.62
CA LEU A 304 0.53 -17.81 12.61
C LEU A 304 2.04 -18.00 12.65
N LYS A 305 2.51 -18.91 13.46
CA LYS A 305 3.91 -19.36 13.46
C LYS A 305 4.03 -20.64 12.62
N GLN A 306 5.07 -20.67 11.81
CA GLN A 306 5.46 -21.87 11.07
C GLN A 306 6.17 -22.89 11.98
N ASP A 307 6.39 -24.11 11.51
CA ASP A 307 7.07 -25.16 12.28
C ASP A 307 8.49 -24.78 12.73
N ASN A 308 9.16 -23.90 11.96
CA ASN A 308 10.47 -23.36 12.31
C ASN A 308 10.43 -22.25 13.39
N GLY A 309 9.24 -21.91 13.90
CA GLY A 309 9.01 -20.85 14.90
C GLY A 309 8.90 -19.45 14.34
N GLU A 310 9.24 -19.23 13.06
CA GLU A 310 9.13 -17.93 12.41
C GLU A 310 7.67 -17.60 12.09
N PRO A 311 7.27 -16.32 12.18
CA PRO A 311 5.92 -15.93 11.78
C PRO A 311 5.73 -16.03 10.26
N VAL A 312 4.52 -16.35 9.82
CA VAL A 312 4.12 -16.21 8.42
C VAL A 312 4.23 -14.73 8.04
N PRO A 313 4.94 -14.39 6.96
CA PRO A 313 5.15 -13.00 6.60
C PRO A 313 3.87 -12.35 6.06
N GLY A 314 3.62 -11.07 6.40
CA GLY A 314 2.51 -10.26 5.86
C GLY A 314 2.78 -9.86 4.40
N LEU A 315 2.75 -10.83 3.50
CA LEU A 315 3.02 -10.65 2.08
C LEU A 315 1.84 -11.16 1.23
N ALA A 316 1.66 -10.57 0.06
CA ALA A 316 0.62 -11.00 -0.88
C ALA A 316 0.66 -12.51 -1.21
N PRO A 317 1.83 -13.14 -1.48
CA PRO A 317 1.91 -14.60 -1.69
C PRO A 317 1.43 -15.44 -0.50
N ALA A 318 1.69 -15.00 0.74
CA ALA A 318 1.21 -15.69 1.93
C ALA A 318 -0.33 -15.59 2.03
N ALA A 319 -0.88 -14.39 1.92
CA ALA A 319 -2.33 -14.17 1.93
C ALA A 319 -3.06 -14.96 0.84
N MET A 320 -2.48 -15.08 -0.36
CA MET A 320 -3.03 -15.88 -1.46
C MET A 320 -3.08 -17.37 -1.12
N GLN A 321 -1.98 -17.92 -0.55
CA GLN A 321 -1.90 -19.32 -0.15
C GLN A 321 -2.83 -19.62 1.04
N GLU A 322 -2.93 -18.71 2.00
CA GLU A 322 -3.91 -18.82 3.11
C GLU A 322 -5.35 -18.83 2.58
N GLY A 323 -5.66 -17.99 1.59
CA GLY A 323 -6.97 -18.00 0.92
C GLY A 323 -7.30 -19.33 0.25
N ASP A 324 -6.35 -19.91 -0.47
CA ASP A 324 -6.50 -21.21 -1.13
C ASP A 324 -6.68 -22.35 -0.10
N THR A 325 -5.88 -22.33 0.98
CA THR A 325 -5.97 -23.34 2.06
C THR A 325 -7.30 -23.24 2.81
N THR A 326 -7.74 -22.02 3.14
CA THR A 326 -9.03 -21.80 3.81
C THR A 326 -10.19 -22.32 2.96
N ALA A 327 -10.20 -22.00 1.67
CA ALA A 327 -11.21 -22.51 0.76
C ALA A 327 -11.22 -24.05 0.68
N ALA A 328 -10.03 -24.66 0.63
CA ALA A 328 -9.89 -26.11 0.64
C ALA A 328 -10.40 -26.73 1.96
N ASN A 329 -10.14 -26.10 3.09
CA ASN A 329 -10.59 -26.55 4.41
C ASN A 329 -12.11 -26.48 4.54
N ILE A 330 -12.76 -25.39 4.07
CA ILE A 330 -14.22 -25.29 4.01
C ILE A 330 -14.82 -26.42 3.13
N LEU A 331 -14.23 -26.69 1.97
CA LEU A 331 -14.68 -27.77 1.09
C LEU A 331 -14.43 -29.17 1.70
N ASN A 332 -13.38 -29.34 2.48
CA ASN A 332 -13.14 -30.57 3.20
C ASN A 332 -14.21 -30.82 4.27
N ASP A 333 -14.59 -29.79 5.05
CA ASP A 333 -15.67 -29.89 6.03
C ASP A 333 -16.99 -30.32 5.37
N ILE A 334 -17.37 -29.66 4.28
CA ILE A 334 -18.61 -29.96 3.55
C ILE A 334 -18.63 -31.42 3.04
N ASN A 335 -17.46 -31.96 2.72
CA ASN A 335 -17.30 -33.34 2.27
C ASN A 335 -16.94 -34.31 3.39
N ASN A 336 -17.01 -33.92 4.65
CA ASN A 336 -16.63 -34.73 5.84
C ASN A 336 -15.19 -35.28 5.74
N ARG A 337 -14.25 -34.46 5.24
CA ARG A 337 -12.81 -34.76 5.15
C ARG A 337 -12.04 -33.96 6.21
N PRO A 338 -10.88 -34.46 6.66
CA PRO A 338 -10.03 -33.70 7.58
C PRO A 338 -9.52 -32.41 6.92
N ARG A 339 -9.43 -31.35 7.72
CA ARG A 339 -8.74 -30.11 7.35
C ARG A 339 -7.25 -30.33 7.23
N LYS A 340 -6.57 -29.41 6.57
CA LYS A 340 -5.11 -29.37 6.45
C LYS A 340 -4.59 -28.16 7.18
N ASP A 341 -3.47 -28.31 7.82
CA ASP A 341 -2.71 -27.21 8.38
C ASP A 341 -2.10 -26.39 7.24
N PHE A 342 -1.98 -25.09 7.48
CA PHE A 342 -1.38 -24.16 6.52
C PHE A 342 0.14 -24.22 6.65
N GLU A 343 0.79 -24.43 5.53
CA GLU A 343 2.24 -24.36 5.37
C GLU A 343 2.58 -23.31 4.32
N TYR A 344 3.34 -22.28 4.72
CA TYR A 344 3.76 -21.23 3.81
C TYR A 344 4.91 -21.70 2.93
N VAL A 345 4.70 -21.71 1.63
CA VAL A 345 5.76 -21.98 0.65
C VAL A 345 6.38 -20.65 0.22
N ASP A 346 7.57 -20.38 0.72
CA ASP A 346 8.31 -19.19 0.30
C ASP A 346 8.79 -19.33 -1.16
N LYS A 347 8.34 -18.40 -1.99
CA LYS A 347 8.71 -18.30 -3.41
C LYS A 347 9.87 -17.34 -3.65
N GLY A 348 10.39 -16.73 -2.57
CA GLY A 348 11.41 -15.69 -2.62
C GLY A 348 10.84 -14.27 -2.51
N THR A 349 11.73 -13.33 -2.32
CA THR A 349 11.42 -11.91 -2.16
C THR A 349 12.19 -11.07 -3.15
N MET A 350 11.63 -9.94 -3.57
CA MET A 350 12.31 -8.99 -4.42
C MET A 350 11.81 -7.56 -4.18
N ALA A 351 12.72 -6.60 -4.35
CA ALA A 351 12.41 -5.17 -4.26
C ALA A 351 13.09 -4.42 -5.39
N THR A 352 12.37 -3.50 -6.02
CA THR A 352 12.99 -2.56 -6.95
C THR A 352 13.53 -1.34 -6.18
N ILE A 353 14.62 -0.77 -6.67
CA ILE A 353 15.27 0.39 -6.05
C ILE A 353 15.16 1.59 -6.98
N GLY A 354 15.02 1.31 -8.25
CA GLY A 354 14.88 2.29 -9.29
C GLY A 354 15.05 1.68 -10.67
N ARG A 355 15.15 2.52 -11.66
CA ARG A 355 15.31 2.07 -13.05
C ARG A 355 16.59 1.24 -13.22
N ARG A 356 16.47 -0.01 -13.69
CA ARG A 356 17.55 -1.01 -13.85
C ARG A 356 18.23 -1.42 -12.53
N ARG A 357 17.59 -1.15 -11.41
CA ARG A 357 18.11 -1.40 -10.07
C ARG A 357 17.06 -2.13 -9.24
N ALA A 358 17.40 -3.32 -8.80
CA ALA A 358 16.58 -4.17 -7.95
C ALA A 358 17.46 -5.16 -7.20
N ILE A 359 16.87 -5.82 -6.22
CA ILE A 359 17.42 -7.00 -5.57
C ILE A 359 16.37 -8.10 -5.55
N ALA A 360 16.80 -9.34 -5.58
CA ALA A 360 15.94 -10.50 -5.44
C ALA A 360 16.67 -11.62 -4.71
N ASP A 361 15.95 -12.30 -3.81
CA ASP A 361 16.33 -13.58 -3.24
C ASP A 361 15.26 -14.61 -3.63
N ILE A 362 15.64 -15.59 -4.41
CA ILE A 362 14.74 -16.66 -4.84
C ILE A 362 15.27 -17.98 -4.32
N ARG A 363 14.73 -18.43 -3.18
CA ARG A 363 15.14 -19.69 -2.53
C ARG A 363 16.66 -19.77 -2.30
N GLY A 364 17.27 -18.65 -1.84
CA GLY A 364 18.70 -18.55 -1.59
C GLY A 364 19.57 -18.15 -2.79
N TRP A 365 18.98 -18.10 -4.02
CA TRP A 365 19.66 -17.53 -5.19
C TRP A 365 19.50 -16.03 -5.19
N LYS A 366 20.62 -15.32 -5.07
CA LYS A 366 20.68 -13.88 -4.92
C LYS A 366 20.98 -13.19 -6.24
N PHE A 367 20.13 -12.24 -6.60
CA PHE A 367 20.27 -11.43 -7.81
C PHE A 367 20.26 -9.94 -7.44
N SER A 368 20.99 -9.14 -8.20
CA SER A 368 21.10 -7.70 -7.99
C SER A 368 21.19 -6.96 -9.32
N GLY A 369 20.79 -5.67 -9.33
CA GLY A 369 20.90 -4.80 -10.50
C GLY A 369 19.90 -5.16 -11.61
N LEU A 370 20.40 -5.18 -12.86
CA LEU A 370 19.56 -5.31 -14.06
C LEU A 370 18.83 -6.65 -14.15
N ILE A 371 19.47 -7.75 -13.75
CA ILE A 371 18.86 -9.11 -13.80
C ILE A 371 17.67 -9.16 -12.82
N ALA A 372 17.89 -8.76 -11.57
CA ALA A 372 16.84 -8.71 -10.56
C ALA A 372 15.69 -7.78 -11.00
N TRP A 373 16.01 -6.69 -11.70
CA TRP A 373 15.02 -5.75 -12.21
C TRP A 373 14.12 -6.36 -13.30
N PHE A 374 14.67 -7.12 -14.26
CA PHE A 374 13.86 -7.84 -15.25
C PHE A 374 13.00 -8.94 -14.61
N MET A 375 13.52 -9.63 -13.60
CA MET A 375 12.77 -10.64 -12.86
C MET A 375 11.59 -9.97 -12.11
N TRP A 376 11.83 -8.82 -11.48
CA TRP A 376 10.81 -8.03 -10.81
C TRP A 376 9.71 -7.58 -11.79
N LEU A 377 10.08 -7.04 -12.96
CA LEU A 377 9.13 -6.64 -14.01
C LEU A 377 8.25 -7.82 -14.45
N GLY A 378 8.87 -8.95 -14.79
CA GLY A 378 8.16 -10.13 -15.28
C GLY A 378 7.15 -10.66 -14.25
N LEU A 379 7.59 -10.82 -12.99
CA LEU A 379 6.73 -11.32 -11.92
C LEU A 379 5.51 -10.40 -11.69
N HIS A 380 5.73 -9.08 -11.61
CA HIS A 380 4.65 -8.15 -11.30
C HIS A 380 3.62 -8.05 -12.42
N ILE A 381 4.04 -8.16 -13.69
CA ILE A 381 3.11 -8.24 -14.82
C ILE A 381 2.30 -9.54 -14.80
N ILE A 382 2.92 -10.69 -14.51
CA ILE A 382 2.21 -11.97 -14.43
C ILE A 382 1.15 -11.96 -13.34
N LEU A 383 1.49 -11.40 -12.17
CA LEU A 383 0.59 -11.34 -11.01
C LEU A 383 -0.50 -10.26 -11.12
N LEU A 384 -0.30 -9.24 -11.95
CA LEU A 384 -1.27 -8.17 -12.14
C LEU A 384 -2.57 -8.71 -12.76
N ILE A 385 -3.71 -8.35 -12.16
CA ILE A 385 -5.02 -8.83 -12.58
C ILE A 385 -5.51 -8.08 -13.82
N GLY A 386 -5.93 -8.84 -14.81
CA GLY A 386 -6.56 -8.33 -16.04
C GLY A 386 -5.58 -8.14 -17.20
N PHE A 387 -5.92 -8.71 -18.36
CA PHE A 387 -5.10 -8.60 -19.57
C PHE A 387 -4.88 -7.14 -19.99
N ARG A 388 -5.94 -6.33 -19.93
CA ARG A 388 -5.88 -4.90 -20.26
C ARG A 388 -4.85 -4.18 -19.37
N ASN A 389 -4.91 -4.38 -18.07
CA ASN A 389 -4.01 -3.73 -17.12
C ASN A 389 -2.55 -4.13 -17.35
N ARG A 390 -2.30 -5.41 -17.64
CA ARG A 390 -0.95 -5.91 -18.00
C ARG A 390 -0.40 -5.22 -19.23
N PHE A 391 -1.22 -5.06 -20.27
CA PHE A 391 -0.82 -4.38 -21.50
C PHE A 391 -0.50 -2.91 -21.27
N TYR A 392 -1.39 -2.18 -20.54
CA TYR A 392 -1.17 -0.77 -20.26
C TYR A 392 0.06 -0.54 -19.39
N VAL A 393 0.24 -1.31 -18.32
CA VAL A 393 1.42 -1.18 -17.45
C VAL A 393 2.71 -1.48 -18.23
N LEU A 394 2.72 -2.50 -19.07
CA LEU A 394 3.88 -2.77 -19.95
C LEU A 394 4.17 -1.63 -20.90
N PHE A 395 3.12 -1.07 -21.52
CA PHE A 395 3.25 0.07 -22.42
C PHE A 395 3.76 1.33 -21.70
N GLU A 396 3.18 1.67 -20.54
CA GLU A 396 3.62 2.80 -19.73
C GLU A 396 5.09 2.63 -19.26
N TRP A 397 5.47 1.44 -18.83
CA TRP A 397 6.86 1.17 -18.48
C TRP A 397 7.81 1.31 -19.68
N PHE A 398 7.41 0.77 -20.84
CA PHE A 398 8.20 0.91 -22.07
C PHE A 398 8.34 2.39 -22.46
N TRP A 399 7.22 3.14 -22.44
CA TRP A 399 7.22 4.56 -22.77
C TRP A 399 8.07 5.38 -21.79
N ALA A 400 7.82 5.24 -20.49
CA ALA A 400 8.60 5.90 -19.46
C ALA A 400 10.10 5.53 -19.54
N TYR A 401 10.38 4.30 -20.00
CA TYR A 401 11.76 3.84 -20.18
C TYR A 401 12.44 4.51 -21.38
N LEU A 402 11.71 4.74 -22.46
CA LEU A 402 12.24 5.34 -23.68
C LEU A 402 12.37 6.88 -23.55
N THR A 403 11.30 7.54 -23.08
CA THR A 403 11.19 9.01 -23.08
C THR A 403 11.68 9.66 -21.78
N ARG A 404 11.71 8.90 -20.66
CA ARG A 404 11.89 9.38 -19.28
C ARG A 404 10.74 10.29 -18.82
N GLU A 405 9.62 10.28 -19.50
CA GLU A 405 8.39 11.00 -19.13
C GLU A 405 7.51 10.11 -18.24
N ARG A 406 6.70 10.75 -17.41
CA ARG A 406 5.69 10.11 -16.59
C ARG A 406 4.32 10.69 -16.93
N SER A 407 3.39 9.85 -17.36
CA SER A 407 2.10 10.28 -17.90
C SER A 407 1.13 10.80 -16.83
N ALA A 408 1.26 10.33 -15.59
CA ALA A 408 0.29 10.58 -14.53
C ALA A 408 0.64 11.78 -13.60
N ARG A 409 1.36 12.80 -14.11
CA ARG A 409 1.77 14.01 -13.37
C ARG A 409 0.64 15.02 -13.19
N LEU A 410 -0.49 14.58 -12.69
CA LEU A 410 -1.65 15.43 -12.46
C LEU A 410 -1.84 15.66 -10.96
N ILE A 411 -1.95 16.93 -10.57
CA ILE A 411 -2.40 17.32 -9.24
C ILE A 411 -3.92 17.31 -9.28
N THR A 412 -4.52 16.34 -8.61
CA THR A 412 -5.97 16.16 -8.52
C THR A 412 -6.45 16.51 -7.12
N GLY A 413 -7.72 16.88 -7.00
CA GLY A 413 -8.36 17.28 -5.77
C GLY A 413 -9.04 18.65 -5.93
N ASP A 414 -9.97 18.92 -5.03
CA ASP A 414 -10.60 20.23 -4.98
C ASP A 414 -9.72 21.29 -4.27
N ALA A 415 -10.20 22.52 -4.21
CA ALA A 415 -9.44 23.62 -3.61
C ALA A 415 -9.21 23.44 -2.11
N GLU A 416 -10.09 22.70 -1.41
CA GLU A 416 -9.97 22.42 0.03
C GLU A 416 -8.90 21.38 0.30
N GLU A 417 -8.91 20.26 -0.44
CA GLU A 417 -7.88 19.22 -0.37
C GLU A 417 -6.48 19.76 -0.70
N LEU A 418 -6.37 20.66 -1.70
CA LEU A 418 -5.10 21.31 -2.04
C LEU A 418 -4.61 22.23 -0.92
N ARG A 419 -5.53 22.96 -0.29
CA ARG A 419 -5.22 23.84 0.85
C ARG A 419 -4.72 23.07 2.05
N GLU A 420 -5.39 21.98 2.39
CA GLU A 420 -4.96 21.09 3.47
C GLU A 420 -3.58 20.52 3.21
N ALA A 421 -3.32 20.01 2.00
CA ALA A 421 -2.00 19.52 1.64
C ALA A 421 -0.90 20.57 1.83
N VAL A 422 -1.13 21.82 1.41
CA VAL A 422 -0.18 22.92 1.60
C VAL A 422 -0.02 23.26 3.09
N LYS A 423 -1.10 23.28 3.86
CA LYS A 423 -1.07 23.51 5.31
C LYS A 423 -0.17 22.51 6.03
N PHE A 424 -0.24 21.23 5.67
CA PHE A 424 0.60 20.18 6.25
C PHE A 424 2.05 20.19 5.76
N MET A 425 2.32 20.78 4.60
CA MET A 425 3.68 20.91 4.05
C MET A 425 4.41 22.15 4.56
N GLU A 426 3.75 23.28 4.60
CA GLU A 426 4.36 24.59 4.79
C GLU A 426 3.83 25.37 6.00
N GLY A 427 2.79 24.86 6.67
CA GLY A 427 2.12 25.51 7.79
C GLY A 427 0.96 26.41 7.37
N GLU A 428 0.20 26.91 8.37
CA GLU A 428 -1.04 27.65 8.15
C GLU A 428 -0.87 28.96 7.35
N SER A 429 0.26 29.64 7.52
CA SER A 429 0.50 30.92 6.82
C SER A 429 0.62 30.76 5.30
N ALA A 430 1.13 29.63 4.83
CA ALA A 430 1.23 29.36 3.39
C ALA A 430 -0.11 28.96 2.75
N ALA A 431 -1.01 28.35 3.52
CA ALA A 431 -2.35 27.99 3.05
C ALA A 431 -3.19 29.25 2.73
N HIS A 432 -2.98 30.38 3.40
CA HIS A 432 -3.63 31.66 3.07
C HIS A 432 -3.36 32.16 1.66
N VAL A 433 -2.22 31.82 1.08
CA VAL A 433 -1.89 32.22 -0.30
C VAL A 433 -2.84 31.57 -1.32
N LEU A 434 -3.26 30.32 -1.08
CA LEU A 434 -4.26 29.64 -1.91
C LEU A 434 -5.67 30.23 -1.73
N ASP A 435 -5.99 30.74 -0.53
CA ASP A 435 -7.25 31.41 -0.24
C ASP A 435 -7.39 32.70 -1.04
N GLU A 436 -6.35 33.52 -1.10
CA GLU A 436 -6.36 34.73 -1.92
C GLU A 436 -6.50 34.44 -3.42
N MET A 437 -5.84 33.40 -3.92
CA MET A 437 -5.97 32.98 -5.32
C MET A 437 -7.37 32.48 -5.64
N SER A 438 -7.98 31.72 -4.74
CA SER A 438 -9.36 31.20 -4.90
C SER A 438 -10.39 32.34 -4.83
N ALA A 439 -10.22 33.27 -3.89
CA ALA A 439 -11.09 34.46 -3.77
C ALA A 439 -11.00 35.35 -5.01
N LYS A 440 -9.80 35.63 -5.52
CA LYS A 440 -9.60 36.42 -6.77
C LYS A 440 -10.22 35.74 -7.99
N ARG A 441 -10.16 34.41 -8.11
CA ARG A 441 -10.84 33.64 -9.17
C ARG A 441 -12.37 33.73 -9.09
N LYS A 442 -12.95 33.67 -7.88
CA LYS A 442 -14.39 33.79 -7.66
C LYS A 442 -14.88 35.23 -8.01
N ILE A 443 -14.08 36.27 -7.72
CA ILE A 443 -14.39 37.65 -8.07
C ILE A 443 -14.27 37.84 -9.58
N ALA A 444 -13.21 37.34 -10.24
CA ALA A 444 -13.06 37.43 -11.68
C ALA A 444 -14.18 36.70 -12.44
N ALA A 445 -14.62 35.53 -11.96
CA ALA A 445 -15.75 34.79 -12.54
C ALA A 445 -17.11 35.48 -12.31
N LYS A 446 -17.26 36.35 -11.29
CA LYS A 446 -18.45 37.16 -11.06
C LYS A 446 -18.46 38.44 -11.92
N VAL A 447 -17.30 38.93 -12.30
CA VAL A 447 -17.17 40.16 -13.16
C VAL A 447 -17.28 39.81 -14.64
N SER A 448 -17.07 38.55 -15.02
CA SER A 448 -17.22 38.07 -16.42
C SER A 448 -18.60 37.47 -16.73
N ARG A 449 -19.56 37.56 -15.82
CA ARG A 449 -21.00 37.30 -16.00
C ARG A 449 -21.79 38.61 -15.91
#